data_4e6f4ffb2044297135036f23e88f3090
#
_entry.id   4e6f4ffb2044297135036f23e88f3090
#
_cell.length_a   1.000
_cell.length_b   1.000
_cell.length_c   1.000
_cell.angle_alpha   90.00
_cell.angle_beta   90.00
_cell.angle_gamma   90.00
#
_symmetry.space_group_name_H-M   'P 1'
#
loop_
_entity.id
_entity.type
_entity.pdbx_description
1 polymer ?
#
loop_
_entity_poly.entity_id
_entity_poly.type
_entity_poly.pdbx_seq_one_letter_code
_entity_poly.pdbx_strand_id
1 'polypeptide(L)'
;MKLVRYSKILKSLEMREIVLLKSFPCRWGRCSFCSYIDDNSTDPDEIDRLNSEVLLNVTGEFKVLEVINSGSCFEIPEKSLLAIRQTVERCGIEKLYFEAHWSYRHKLHEFKQFFKVKTFFITGIETFDDYFRNQVLKKGVVFANVDEIKRYFDSVCIMVGMLGQTKEMIIRDVKILLDNFEHGTVNMFVENQTEIKPDLDLQRWFKQEYVWLNDVKKVDVLWKNTDFGVGTVLNE
;
A
#
# COMPACT_ATOMS: atom_id res chain seq x y z
N MET A 1 -3.10 20.76 8.09
CA MET A 1 -2.99 19.50 7.33
C MET A 1 -4.36 18.84 7.25
N LYS A 2 -4.78 18.42 6.07
CA LYS A 2 -6.06 17.71 5.87
C LYS A 2 -5.74 16.30 5.38
N LEU A 3 -6.31 15.29 6.01
CA LEU A 3 -6.20 13.90 5.55
C LEU A 3 -7.27 13.64 4.49
N VAL A 4 -6.84 13.40 3.25
CA VAL A 4 -7.71 13.04 2.13
C VAL A 4 -7.85 11.52 2.11
N ARG A 5 -9.11 11.04 2.01
CA ARG A 5 -9.41 9.60 2.16
C ARG A 5 -10.04 8.96 0.92
N TYR A 6 -10.29 9.72 -0.13
CA TYR A 6 -10.83 9.21 -1.39
C TYR A 6 -10.19 9.95 -2.57
N SER A 7 -9.85 9.21 -3.61
CA SER A 7 -9.34 9.75 -4.87
C SER A 7 -9.57 8.79 -6.03
N LYS A 8 -9.10 9.20 -7.21
CA LYS A 8 -9.10 8.41 -8.46
C LYS A 8 -7.68 8.34 -9.00
N ILE A 9 -7.20 7.14 -9.27
CA ILE A 9 -5.91 6.89 -9.91
C ILE A 9 -6.16 6.74 -11.41
N LEU A 10 -5.72 7.74 -12.18
CA LEU A 10 -5.97 7.83 -13.63
C LEU A 10 -4.77 7.44 -14.47
N LYS A 11 -3.56 7.43 -13.88
CA LYS A 11 -2.30 7.12 -14.54
C LYS A 11 -1.71 5.86 -13.93
N SER A 12 -2.20 4.72 -14.33
CA SER A 12 -1.74 3.39 -13.90
C SER A 12 -2.08 2.38 -14.98
N LEU A 13 -1.60 1.15 -14.85
CA LEU A 13 -2.00 0.03 -15.69
C LEU A 13 -3.53 -0.14 -15.68
N GLU A 14 -4.15 0.09 -14.55
CA GLU A 14 -5.59 -0.02 -14.35
C GLU A 14 -6.10 1.20 -13.58
N MET A 15 -6.94 2.01 -14.25
CA MET A 15 -7.62 3.13 -13.59
C MET A 15 -8.54 2.59 -12.50
N ARG A 16 -8.53 3.25 -11.34
CA ARG A 16 -9.28 2.79 -10.17
C ARG A 16 -9.61 3.91 -9.20
N GLU A 17 -10.63 3.69 -8.42
CA GLU A 17 -10.89 4.50 -7.23
C GLU A 17 -10.07 3.96 -6.07
N ILE A 18 -9.62 4.86 -5.19
CA ILE A 18 -8.86 4.50 -3.99
C ILE A 18 -9.49 5.13 -2.76
N VAL A 19 -9.59 4.35 -1.69
CA VAL A 19 -10.02 4.82 -0.37
C VAL A 19 -8.96 4.52 0.68
N LEU A 20 -8.72 5.49 1.57
CA LEU A 20 -7.90 5.32 2.78
C LEU A 20 -8.83 5.20 3.99
N LEU A 21 -8.99 3.99 4.48
CA LEU A 21 -9.83 3.66 5.61
C LEU A 21 -9.05 3.71 6.93
N LYS A 22 -9.75 3.97 8.02
CA LYS A 22 -9.22 3.79 9.36
C LYS A 22 -9.38 2.33 9.79
N SER A 23 -8.47 1.83 10.62
CA SER A 23 -8.52 0.47 11.14
C SER A 23 -8.10 0.38 12.60
N PHE A 24 -8.23 -0.79 13.19
CA PHE A 24 -7.57 -1.11 14.44
C PHE A 24 -6.04 -1.02 14.30
N PRO A 25 -5.30 -0.89 15.42
CA PRO A 25 -3.86 -0.86 15.39
C PRO A 25 -3.26 -2.05 14.65
N CYS A 26 -2.29 -1.75 13.78
CA CYS A 26 -1.56 -2.76 13.03
C CYS A 26 -0.98 -3.83 13.98
N ARG A 27 -1.35 -5.08 13.76
CA ARG A 27 -0.88 -6.20 14.59
C ARG A 27 0.65 -6.34 14.62
N TRP A 28 1.31 -6.05 13.48
CA TRP A 28 2.76 -6.05 13.45
C TRP A 28 3.32 -4.85 14.21
N GLY A 29 2.94 -3.62 13.87
CA GLY A 29 3.17 -2.37 14.59
C GLY A 29 4.63 -2.06 14.97
N ARG A 30 5.63 -2.68 14.32
CA ARG A 30 7.05 -2.59 14.70
C ARG A 30 7.95 -1.95 13.65
N CYS A 31 7.39 -1.62 12.48
CA CYS A 31 8.17 -1.05 11.38
C CYS A 31 8.75 0.31 11.80
N SER A 32 10.07 0.44 11.76
CA SER A 32 10.80 1.62 12.21
C SER A 32 10.61 2.87 11.35
N PHE A 33 9.96 2.73 10.19
CA PHE A 33 9.73 3.79 9.19
C PHE A 33 8.25 4.20 9.07
N CYS A 34 7.32 3.46 9.68
CA CYS A 34 5.90 3.59 9.43
C CYS A 34 5.22 4.52 10.43
N SER A 35 4.63 5.61 9.94
CA SER A 35 3.78 6.54 10.70
C SER A 35 2.29 6.35 10.46
N TYR A 36 1.88 5.40 9.64
CA TYR A 36 0.44 5.12 9.40
C TYR A 36 -0.30 4.66 10.65
N ILE A 37 0.43 4.14 11.63
CA ILE A 37 -0.12 3.76 12.93
C ILE A 37 -0.78 4.95 13.67
N ASP A 38 -0.41 6.19 13.36
CA ASP A 38 -0.96 7.39 13.98
C ASP A 38 -2.43 7.63 13.57
N ASP A 39 -2.90 7.02 12.49
CA ASP A 39 -4.30 7.08 12.02
C ASP A 39 -5.17 5.92 12.55
N ASN A 40 -4.65 5.06 13.39
CA ASN A 40 -5.39 3.96 13.98
C ASN A 40 -6.36 4.44 15.09
N SER A 41 -7.37 3.62 15.38
CA SER A 41 -8.24 3.80 16.54
C SER A 41 -8.54 2.45 17.19
N THR A 42 -8.81 2.45 18.48
CA THR A 42 -9.35 1.29 19.20
C THR A 42 -10.85 1.34 19.38
N ASP A 43 -11.50 2.44 18.95
CA ASP A 43 -12.93 2.62 18.99
C ASP A 43 -13.58 2.14 17.66
N PRO A 44 -14.27 0.98 17.65
CA PRO A 44 -14.89 0.45 16.46
C PRO A 44 -15.99 1.33 15.89
N ASP A 45 -16.73 2.07 16.73
CA ASP A 45 -17.82 2.92 16.27
C ASP A 45 -17.28 4.18 15.58
N GLU A 46 -16.17 4.74 16.07
CA GLU A 46 -15.44 5.81 15.37
C GLU A 46 -14.96 5.33 13.99
N ILE A 47 -14.32 4.16 13.93
CA ILE A 47 -13.78 3.58 12.71
C ILE A 47 -14.92 3.36 11.69
N ASP A 48 -15.98 2.68 12.11
CA ASP A 48 -17.08 2.31 11.22
C ASP A 48 -17.83 3.52 10.67
N ARG A 49 -18.06 4.55 11.50
CA ARG A 49 -18.67 5.81 11.06
C ARG A 49 -17.82 6.49 9.99
N LEU A 50 -16.53 6.70 10.27
CA LEU A 50 -15.61 7.34 9.32
C LEU A 50 -15.50 6.56 8.01
N ASN A 51 -15.33 5.26 8.10
CA ASN A 51 -15.19 4.40 6.92
C ASN A 51 -16.47 4.39 6.06
N SER A 52 -17.63 4.39 6.71
CA SER A 52 -18.92 4.50 5.99
C SER A 52 -19.02 5.81 5.22
N GLU A 53 -18.65 6.94 5.83
CA GLU A 53 -18.63 8.26 5.17
C GLU A 53 -17.65 8.27 3.98
N VAL A 54 -16.46 7.68 4.12
CA VAL A 54 -15.47 7.60 3.04
C VAL A 54 -16.01 6.77 1.87
N LEU A 55 -16.61 5.61 2.16
CA LEU A 55 -17.14 4.68 1.15
C LEU A 55 -18.33 5.25 0.36
N LEU A 56 -19.04 6.25 0.88
CA LEU A 56 -20.09 6.94 0.12
C LEU A 56 -19.55 7.69 -1.11
N ASN A 57 -18.27 8.05 -1.14
CA ASN A 57 -17.65 8.73 -2.27
C ASN A 57 -17.39 7.80 -3.47
N VAL A 58 -17.38 6.48 -3.25
CA VAL A 58 -17.10 5.50 -4.31
C VAL A 58 -18.27 5.47 -5.28
N THR A 59 -17.95 5.68 -6.56
CA THR A 59 -18.92 5.78 -7.66
C THR A 59 -19.00 4.51 -8.51
N GLY A 60 -17.93 3.71 -8.55
CA GLY A 60 -17.79 2.55 -9.42
C GLY A 60 -17.46 2.89 -10.87
N GLU A 61 -16.99 4.11 -11.15
CA GLU A 61 -16.68 4.59 -12.50
C GLU A 61 -15.74 3.65 -13.27
N PHE A 62 -14.72 3.11 -12.57
CA PHE A 62 -13.73 2.21 -13.19
C PHE A 62 -14.00 0.73 -12.92
N LYS A 63 -15.02 0.39 -12.14
CA LYS A 63 -15.28 -0.99 -11.67
C LYS A 63 -14.16 -1.60 -10.84
N VAL A 64 -13.19 -0.82 -10.44
CA VAL A 64 -12.00 -1.19 -9.67
C VAL A 64 -11.89 -0.29 -8.46
N LEU A 65 -11.75 -0.90 -7.28
CA LEU A 65 -11.56 -0.19 -6.02
C LEU A 65 -10.33 -0.71 -5.30
N GLU A 66 -9.43 0.19 -4.94
CA GLU A 66 -8.31 -0.08 -4.04
C GLU A 66 -8.66 0.40 -2.64
N VAL A 67 -8.55 -0.49 -1.68
CA VAL A 67 -8.81 -0.20 -0.26
C VAL A 67 -7.50 -0.31 0.49
N ILE A 68 -6.96 0.83 0.86
CA ILE A 68 -5.82 0.91 1.80
C ILE A 68 -6.31 1.37 3.16
N ASN A 69 -5.59 1.02 4.20
CA ASN A 69 -5.92 1.40 5.56
C ASN A 69 -4.66 1.63 6.40
N SER A 70 -4.83 2.14 7.58
CA SER A 70 -3.75 2.45 8.51
C SER A 70 -3.07 1.22 9.14
N GLY A 71 -3.20 0.07 8.52
CA GLY A 71 -2.61 -1.21 8.94
C GLY A 71 -2.66 -2.23 7.80
N SER A 72 -2.98 -3.48 8.10
CA SER A 72 -3.33 -4.50 7.11
C SER A 72 -4.86 -4.58 6.98
N CYS A 73 -5.37 -5.03 5.85
CA CYS A 73 -6.82 -5.18 5.65
C CYS A 73 -7.49 -6.07 6.73
N PHE A 74 -6.74 -6.93 7.40
CA PHE A 74 -7.23 -7.78 8.50
C PHE A 74 -7.47 -7.03 9.81
N GLU A 75 -7.05 -5.78 9.94
CA GLU A 75 -7.36 -4.89 11.06
C GLU A 75 -8.61 -4.03 10.80
N ILE A 76 -9.25 -4.13 9.63
CA ILE A 76 -10.51 -3.44 9.35
C ILE A 76 -11.64 -4.11 10.15
N PRO A 77 -12.45 -3.38 10.93
CA PRO A 77 -13.57 -3.95 11.68
C PRO A 77 -14.62 -4.62 10.79
N GLU A 78 -15.33 -5.60 11.34
CA GLU A 78 -16.32 -6.40 10.59
C GLU A 78 -17.42 -5.53 9.95
N LYS A 79 -17.95 -4.53 10.65
CA LYS A 79 -18.96 -3.62 10.09
C LYS A 79 -18.41 -2.83 8.90
N SER A 80 -17.16 -2.36 8.99
CA SER A 80 -16.49 -1.70 7.87
C SER A 80 -16.26 -2.64 6.69
N LEU A 81 -15.90 -3.92 6.93
CA LEU A 81 -15.82 -4.94 5.86
C LEU A 81 -17.17 -5.17 5.18
N LEU A 82 -18.26 -5.21 5.95
CA LEU A 82 -19.62 -5.28 5.42
C LEU A 82 -19.98 -4.04 4.59
N ALA A 83 -19.58 -2.85 5.04
CA ALA A 83 -19.79 -1.61 4.30
C ALA A 83 -19.00 -1.59 2.97
N ILE A 84 -17.77 -2.09 2.94
CA ILE A 84 -17.02 -2.30 1.69
C ILE A 84 -17.78 -3.24 0.75
N ARG A 85 -18.27 -4.36 1.25
CA ARG A 85 -19.04 -5.32 0.45
C ARG A 85 -20.33 -4.71 -0.11
N GLN A 86 -21.07 -3.96 0.69
CA GLN A 86 -22.25 -3.20 0.21
C GLN A 86 -21.87 -2.18 -0.87
N THR A 87 -20.72 -1.52 -0.72
CA THR A 87 -20.19 -0.59 -1.73
C THR A 87 -19.85 -1.31 -3.03
N VAL A 88 -19.22 -2.49 -2.94
CA VAL A 88 -18.95 -3.36 -4.10
C VAL A 88 -20.25 -3.68 -4.85
N GLU A 89 -21.29 -4.10 -4.14
CA GLU A 89 -22.59 -4.43 -4.73
C GLU A 89 -23.27 -3.18 -5.31
N ARG A 90 -23.34 -2.09 -4.55
CA ARG A 90 -23.98 -0.82 -4.95
C ARG A 90 -23.36 -0.20 -6.20
N CYS A 91 -22.01 -0.21 -6.29
CA CYS A 91 -21.25 0.44 -7.35
C CYS A 91 -20.88 -0.52 -8.48
N GLY A 92 -21.21 -1.81 -8.37
CA GLY A 92 -20.89 -2.83 -9.36
C GLY A 92 -19.37 -2.98 -9.54
N ILE A 93 -18.62 -2.94 -8.45
CA ILE A 93 -17.16 -3.16 -8.46
C ILE A 93 -16.89 -4.61 -8.86
N GLU A 94 -15.97 -4.81 -9.78
CA GLU A 94 -15.57 -6.13 -10.30
C GLU A 94 -14.23 -6.59 -9.77
N LYS A 95 -13.37 -5.62 -9.37
CA LYS A 95 -12.03 -5.89 -8.83
C LYS A 95 -11.78 -5.09 -7.56
N LEU A 96 -11.20 -5.77 -6.57
CA LEU A 96 -10.74 -5.17 -5.31
C LEU A 96 -9.24 -5.37 -5.14
N TYR A 97 -8.57 -4.33 -4.69
CA TYR A 97 -7.20 -4.39 -4.21
C TYR A 97 -7.15 -4.08 -2.72
N PHE A 98 -6.37 -4.88 -1.99
CA PHE A 98 -6.12 -4.66 -0.56
C PHE A 98 -4.62 -4.75 -0.27
N GLU A 99 -4.18 -4.01 0.72
CA GLU A 99 -2.86 -4.20 1.31
C GLU A 99 -2.93 -5.16 2.49
N ALA A 100 -2.02 -6.14 2.50
CA ALA A 100 -1.91 -7.08 3.60
C ALA A 100 -0.45 -7.31 4.00
N HIS A 101 -0.20 -7.30 5.31
CA HIS A 101 1.12 -7.65 5.84
C HIS A 101 1.40 -9.15 5.63
N TRP A 102 2.66 -9.48 5.41
CA TRP A 102 3.16 -10.85 5.19
C TRP A 102 2.66 -11.88 6.20
N SER A 103 2.47 -11.48 7.45
CA SER A 103 1.97 -12.35 8.52
C SER A 103 0.58 -12.95 8.23
N TYR A 104 -0.20 -12.32 7.36
CA TYR A 104 -1.54 -12.76 6.98
C TYR A 104 -1.57 -13.61 5.69
N ARG A 105 -0.44 -13.91 5.05
CA ARG A 105 -0.37 -14.58 3.74
C ARG A 105 -1.20 -15.87 3.63
N HIS A 106 -1.33 -16.61 4.72
CA HIS A 106 -2.12 -17.86 4.72
C HIS A 106 -3.63 -17.65 4.87
N LYS A 107 -4.09 -16.42 5.18
CA LYS A 107 -5.50 -16.09 5.40
C LYS A 107 -6.13 -15.28 4.25
N LEU A 108 -5.37 -14.91 3.23
CA LEU A 108 -5.85 -14.05 2.14
C LEU A 108 -7.07 -14.64 1.40
N HIS A 109 -7.19 -15.96 1.36
CA HIS A 109 -8.33 -16.63 0.76
C HIS A 109 -9.67 -16.33 1.46
N GLU A 110 -9.65 -16.02 2.78
CA GLU A 110 -10.85 -15.65 3.54
C GLU A 110 -11.48 -14.37 2.96
N PHE A 111 -10.66 -13.37 2.61
CA PHE A 111 -11.12 -12.15 1.94
C PHE A 111 -11.67 -12.41 0.54
N LYS A 112 -10.99 -13.25 -0.26
CA LYS A 112 -11.47 -13.63 -1.61
C LYS A 112 -12.85 -14.27 -1.55
N GLN A 113 -13.09 -15.13 -0.57
CA GLN A 113 -14.38 -15.77 -0.36
C GLN A 113 -15.46 -14.79 0.14
N PHE A 114 -15.08 -13.85 1.00
CA PHE A 114 -16.01 -12.89 1.59
C PHE A 114 -16.56 -11.89 0.57
N PHE A 115 -15.71 -11.31 -0.28
CA PHE A 115 -16.13 -10.27 -1.24
C PHE A 115 -16.77 -10.80 -2.52
N LYS A 116 -16.49 -12.04 -2.92
CA LYS A 116 -17.05 -12.71 -4.12
C LYS A 116 -16.79 -12.00 -5.45
N VAL A 117 -15.79 -11.13 -5.51
CA VAL A 117 -15.27 -10.47 -6.71
C VAL A 117 -13.78 -10.75 -6.85
N LYS A 118 -13.16 -10.42 -7.98
CA LYS A 118 -11.72 -10.59 -8.15
C LYS A 118 -10.98 -9.74 -7.12
N THR A 119 -10.32 -10.39 -6.18
CA THR A 119 -9.62 -9.71 -5.08
C THR A 119 -8.14 -10.00 -5.17
N PHE A 120 -7.36 -8.92 -5.23
CA PHE A 120 -5.91 -8.90 -5.33
C PHE A 120 -5.28 -8.36 -4.06
N PHE A 121 -4.09 -8.86 -3.73
CA PHE A 121 -3.37 -8.44 -2.54
C PHE A 121 -2.01 -7.86 -2.88
N ILE A 122 -1.73 -6.71 -2.30
CA ILE A 122 -0.45 -6.02 -2.35
C ILE A 122 0.22 -6.22 -0.99
N THR A 123 1.54 -6.46 -0.98
CA THR A 123 2.31 -6.46 0.27
C THR A 123 3.48 -5.49 0.20
N GLY A 124 3.62 -4.66 1.22
CA GLY A 124 4.81 -3.85 1.40
C GLY A 124 5.98 -4.73 1.85
N ILE A 125 6.93 -4.96 0.97
CA ILE A 125 8.19 -5.62 1.31
C ILE A 125 9.31 -4.62 1.56
N GLU A 126 9.15 -3.40 1.06
CA GLU A 126 10.02 -2.22 1.12
C GLU A 126 11.35 -2.41 0.37
N THR A 127 11.99 -3.55 0.49
CA THR A 127 13.22 -3.93 -0.23
C THR A 127 13.39 -5.45 -0.26
N PHE A 128 14.04 -5.97 -1.28
CA PHE A 128 14.44 -7.38 -1.34
C PHE A 128 15.72 -7.67 -0.53
N ASP A 129 16.40 -6.65 0.01
CA ASP A 129 17.50 -6.86 0.95
C ASP A 129 16.98 -7.32 2.31
N ASP A 130 17.33 -8.54 2.69
CA ASP A 130 16.81 -9.15 3.92
C ASP A 130 17.28 -8.44 5.18
N TYR A 131 18.56 -8.04 5.23
CA TYR A 131 19.12 -7.34 6.38
C TYR A 131 18.45 -5.96 6.55
N PHE A 132 18.39 -5.17 5.50
CA PHE A 132 17.78 -3.85 5.57
C PHE A 132 16.29 -3.95 5.90
N ARG A 133 15.56 -4.87 5.24
CA ARG A 133 14.12 -5.09 5.50
C ARG A 133 13.83 -5.49 6.94
N ASN A 134 14.58 -6.44 7.50
CA ASN A 134 14.21 -7.08 8.76
C ASN A 134 15.00 -6.60 9.97
N GLN A 135 16.25 -6.14 9.80
CA GLN A 135 17.07 -5.62 10.91
C GLN A 135 16.95 -4.09 11.03
N VAL A 136 16.94 -3.37 9.90
CA VAL A 136 16.85 -1.90 9.91
C VAL A 136 15.39 -1.45 9.94
N LEU A 137 14.58 -1.89 8.98
CA LEU A 137 13.18 -1.48 8.86
C LEU A 137 12.24 -2.24 9.81
N LYS A 138 12.69 -3.32 10.43
CA LYS A 138 11.91 -4.17 11.36
C LYS A 138 10.59 -4.66 10.76
N LYS A 139 10.58 -4.90 9.44
CA LYS A 139 9.36 -5.22 8.68
C LYS A 139 8.78 -6.60 8.99
N GLY A 140 9.60 -7.56 9.41
CA GLY A 140 9.16 -8.91 9.76
C GLY A 140 8.63 -9.72 8.56
N VAL A 141 9.17 -9.46 7.39
CA VAL A 141 8.85 -10.16 6.13
C VAL A 141 9.99 -11.07 5.76
N VAL A 142 9.82 -12.38 5.93
CA VAL A 142 10.83 -13.39 5.63
C VAL A 142 10.30 -14.33 4.57
N PHE A 143 11.01 -14.46 3.47
CA PHE A 143 10.70 -15.35 2.35
C PHE A 143 12.01 -15.96 1.79
N ALA A 144 11.92 -17.16 1.24
CA ALA A 144 13.07 -17.85 0.67
C ALA A 144 13.47 -17.29 -0.70
N ASN A 145 12.50 -16.89 -1.51
CA ASN A 145 12.68 -16.33 -2.85
C ASN A 145 11.43 -15.57 -3.32
N VAL A 146 11.52 -14.94 -4.48
CA VAL A 146 10.42 -14.14 -5.07
C VAL A 146 9.19 -14.99 -5.38
N ASP A 147 9.35 -16.25 -5.76
CA ASP A 147 8.23 -17.15 -6.08
C ASP A 147 7.38 -17.44 -4.84
N GLU A 148 7.98 -17.42 -3.64
CA GLU A 148 7.22 -17.54 -2.42
C GLU A 148 6.30 -16.33 -2.21
N ILE A 149 6.75 -15.11 -2.54
CA ILE A 149 5.90 -13.91 -2.48
C ILE A 149 4.75 -14.04 -3.47
N LYS A 150 5.04 -14.38 -4.72
CA LYS A 150 4.06 -14.54 -5.82
C LYS A 150 3.01 -15.61 -5.56
N ARG A 151 3.31 -16.55 -4.70
CA ARG A 151 2.35 -17.61 -4.30
C ARG A 151 1.18 -17.05 -3.49
N TYR A 152 1.39 -15.94 -2.80
CA TYR A 152 0.41 -15.34 -1.91
C TYR A 152 -0.08 -13.98 -2.37
N PHE A 153 0.81 -13.15 -2.92
CA PHE A 153 0.54 -11.76 -3.25
C PHE A 153 0.66 -11.52 -4.75
N ASP A 154 -0.26 -10.72 -5.25
CA ASP A 154 -0.37 -10.37 -6.66
C ASP A 154 0.59 -9.22 -7.02
N SER A 155 0.94 -8.39 -6.04
CA SER A 155 1.78 -7.19 -6.21
C SER A 155 2.60 -6.89 -4.96
N VAL A 156 3.68 -6.14 -5.15
CA VAL A 156 4.53 -5.67 -4.05
C VAL A 156 4.72 -4.16 -4.09
N CYS A 157 4.88 -3.58 -2.92
CA CYS A 157 5.35 -2.22 -2.76
C CYS A 157 6.80 -2.24 -2.26
N ILE A 158 7.69 -1.52 -2.96
CA ILE A 158 9.05 -1.25 -2.54
C ILE A 158 9.21 0.24 -2.21
N MET A 159 10.12 0.55 -1.31
CA MET A 159 10.39 1.91 -0.86
C MET A 159 11.82 2.31 -1.16
N VAL A 160 12.03 3.53 -1.65
CA VAL A 160 13.32 4.03 -2.08
C VAL A 160 13.69 5.34 -1.40
N GLY A 161 14.99 5.57 -1.23
CA GLY A 161 15.51 6.83 -0.71
C GLY A 161 15.49 6.95 0.81
N MET A 162 15.67 5.84 1.52
CA MET A 162 15.84 5.80 2.98
C MET A 162 17.32 5.80 3.34
N LEU A 163 17.68 6.50 4.40
CA LEU A 163 19.05 6.50 4.93
C LEU A 163 19.50 5.08 5.27
N GLY A 164 20.65 4.68 4.75
CA GLY A 164 21.22 3.33 4.89
C GLY A 164 20.86 2.39 3.72
N GLN A 165 19.96 2.77 2.81
CA GLN A 165 19.85 2.10 1.51
C GLN A 165 21.05 2.45 0.62
N THR A 166 21.38 1.55 -0.30
CA THR A 166 22.39 1.80 -1.33
C THR A 166 21.78 1.82 -2.73
N LYS A 167 22.48 2.40 -3.68
CA LYS A 167 22.07 2.37 -5.09
C LYS A 167 21.92 0.94 -5.60
N GLU A 168 22.83 0.06 -5.22
CA GLU A 168 22.83 -1.36 -5.62
C GLU A 168 21.60 -2.10 -5.08
N MET A 169 21.16 -1.80 -3.85
CA MET A 169 19.90 -2.33 -3.31
C MET A 169 18.73 -1.90 -4.19
N ILE A 170 18.62 -0.60 -4.49
CA ILE A 170 17.51 -0.04 -5.27
C ILE A 170 17.52 -0.59 -6.71
N ILE A 171 18.70 -0.65 -7.36
CA ILE A 171 18.83 -1.22 -8.70
C ILE A 171 18.32 -2.66 -8.73
N ARG A 172 18.73 -3.47 -7.75
CA ARG A 172 18.28 -4.85 -7.61
C ARG A 172 16.79 -4.95 -7.36
N ASP A 173 16.25 -4.12 -6.46
CA ASP A 173 14.85 -4.13 -6.06
C ASP A 173 13.93 -3.77 -7.22
N VAL A 174 14.24 -2.71 -7.96
CA VAL A 174 13.52 -2.31 -9.17
C VAL A 174 13.59 -3.40 -10.24
N LYS A 175 14.77 -3.99 -10.46
CA LYS A 175 14.94 -5.08 -11.42
C LYS A 175 14.06 -6.28 -11.05
N ILE A 176 14.08 -6.72 -9.80
CA ILE A 176 13.28 -7.85 -9.34
C ILE A 176 11.78 -7.56 -9.52
N LEU A 177 11.33 -6.34 -9.16
CA LEU A 177 9.94 -5.93 -9.36
C LEU A 177 9.54 -6.03 -10.84
N LEU A 178 10.35 -5.46 -11.73
CA LEU A 178 10.08 -5.45 -13.16
C LEU A 178 10.10 -6.85 -13.79
N ASP A 179 11.00 -7.70 -13.36
CA ASP A 179 11.16 -9.02 -13.96
C ASP A 179 10.11 -10.04 -13.47
N ASN A 180 9.55 -9.85 -12.28
CA ASN A 180 8.78 -10.91 -11.62
C ASN A 180 7.31 -10.58 -11.37
N PHE A 181 6.92 -9.31 -11.36
CA PHE A 181 5.54 -8.91 -11.04
C PHE A 181 4.86 -8.24 -12.25
N GLU A 182 3.57 -8.52 -12.41
CA GLU A 182 2.76 -7.87 -13.43
C GLU A 182 2.32 -6.47 -13.04
N HIS A 183 2.32 -6.19 -11.74
CA HIS A 183 2.11 -4.86 -11.17
C HIS A 183 2.97 -4.69 -9.92
N GLY A 184 3.41 -3.45 -9.67
CA GLY A 184 4.12 -3.10 -8.44
C GLY A 184 4.15 -1.60 -8.19
N THR A 185 4.40 -1.23 -6.95
CA THR A 185 4.51 0.17 -6.53
C THR A 185 5.93 0.47 -6.07
N VAL A 186 6.47 1.59 -6.55
CA VAL A 186 7.73 2.15 -6.05
C VAL A 186 7.40 3.45 -5.31
N ASN A 187 7.57 3.45 -4.01
CA ASN A 187 7.22 4.57 -3.15
C ASN A 187 8.49 5.30 -2.67
N MET A 188 8.61 6.58 -2.96
CA MET A 188 9.70 7.38 -2.41
C MET A 188 9.42 7.71 -0.96
N PHE A 189 10.39 7.41 -0.09
CA PHE A 189 10.25 7.65 1.34
C PHE A 189 10.12 9.15 1.63
N VAL A 190 9.10 9.51 2.39
CA VAL A 190 8.87 10.88 2.84
C VAL A 190 9.19 10.97 4.32
N GLU A 191 9.87 12.05 4.71
CA GLU A 191 10.18 12.30 6.12
C GLU A 191 8.93 12.27 7.00
N ASN A 192 9.05 11.57 8.09
CA ASN A 192 8.03 11.47 9.12
C ASN A 192 8.67 11.46 10.52
N GLN A 193 7.87 11.26 11.57
CA GLN A 193 8.34 11.31 12.96
C GLN A 193 9.09 10.05 13.41
N THR A 194 9.28 9.06 12.52
CA THR A 194 9.95 7.81 12.85
C THR A 194 11.48 7.92 12.89
N GLU A 195 12.14 6.83 13.30
CA GLU A 195 13.60 6.74 13.40
C GLU A 195 14.29 6.84 12.02
N ILE A 196 13.66 6.29 10.98
CA ILE A 196 14.21 6.28 9.63
C ILE A 196 14.09 7.69 9.01
N LYS A 197 15.16 8.11 8.35
CA LYS A 197 15.23 9.42 7.69
C LYS A 197 15.43 9.27 6.20
N PRO A 198 14.97 10.23 5.38
CA PRO A 198 15.25 10.24 3.95
C PRO A 198 16.74 10.48 3.67
N ASP A 199 17.25 9.80 2.66
CA ASP A 199 18.52 10.10 2.02
C ASP A 199 18.25 10.96 0.78
N LEU A 200 18.43 12.28 0.93
CA LEU A 200 18.11 13.25 -0.13
C LEU A 200 19.00 13.11 -1.37
N ASP A 201 20.24 12.66 -1.21
CA ASP A 201 21.15 12.44 -2.34
C ASP A 201 20.72 11.19 -3.12
N LEU A 202 20.39 10.13 -2.42
CA LEU A 202 19.87 8.91 -3.00
C LEU A 202 18.53 9.14 -3.70
N GLN A 203 17.65 9.96 -3.13
CA GLN A 203 16.38 10.35 -3.75
C GLN A 203 16.58 11.17 -5.02
N ARG A 204 17.53 12.13 -5.02
CA ARG A 204 17.87 12.90 -6.23
C ARG A 204 18.40 12.00 -7.34
N TRP A 205 19.32 11.10 -6.98
CA TRP A 205 19.84 10.12 -7.91
C TRP A 205 18.71 9.25 -8.49
N PHE A 206 17.84 8.72 -7.65
CA PHE A 206 16.73 7.87 -8.10
C PHE A 206 15.79 8.63 -9.05
N LYS A 207 15.45 9.88 -8.74
CA LYS A 207 14.63 10.71 -9.62
C LYS A 207 15.25 10.93 -11.00
N GLN A 208 16.57 11.08 -11.08
CA GLN A 208 17.28 11.27 -12.34
C GLN A 208 17.35 9.97 -13.15
N GLU A 209 17.75 8.88 -12.51
CA GLU A 209 17.99 7.60 -13.19
C GLU A 209 16.71 6.82 -13.51
N TYR A 210 15.63 7.02 -12.74
CA TYR A 210 14.43 6.20 -12.83
C TYR A 210 13.17 6.97 -13.23
N VAL A 211 13.28 8.20 -13.73
CA VAL A 211 12.12 8.97 -14.22
C VAL A 211 11.33 8.23 -15.31
N TRP A 212 11.99 7.38 -16.08
CA TRP A 212 11.40 6.52 -17.11
C TRP A 212 10.39 5.51 -16.57
N LEU A 213 10.40 5.20 -15.28
CA LEU A 213 9.39 4.34 -14.66
C LEU A 213 7.96 4.92 -14.77
N ASN A 214 7.83 6.25 -14.92
CA ASN A 214 6.54 6.88 -15.17
C ASN A 214 5.86 6.40 -16.46
N ASP A 215 6.65 5.90 -17.41
CA ASP A 215 6.17 5.40 -18.71
C ASP A 215 5.95 3.87 -18.71
N VAL A 216 6.29 3.21 -17.59
CA VAL A 216 6.11 1.77 -17.41
C VAL A 216 4.75 1.49 -16.79
N LYS A 217 3.77 1.14 -17.61
CA LYS A 217 2.37 0.97 -17.18
C LYS A 217 2.15 0.03 -16.00
N LYS A 218 3.02 -0.96 -15.82
CA LYS A 218 2.90 -1.95 -14.73
C LYS A 218 3.51 -1.49 -13.40
N VAL A 219 4.05 -0.26 -13.34
CA VAL A 219 4.64 0.28 -12.12
C VAL A 219 3.98 1.60 -11.79
N ASP A 220 3.41 1.68 -10.60
CA ASP A 220 2.96 2.93 -10.03
C ASP A 220 4.12 3.55 -9.23
N VAL A 221 4.59 4.73 -9.64
CA VAL A 221 5.66 5.44 -8.92
C VAL A 221 5.05 6.58 -8.13
N LEU A 222 5.21 6.52 -6.81
CA LEU A 222 4.84 7.62 -5.92
C LEU A 222 6.10 8.42 -5.57
N TRP A 223 6.30 9.53 -6.25
CA TRP A 223 7.37 10.49 -5.94
C TRP A 223 7.08 11.26 -4.65
N LYS A 224 5.80 11.36 -4.29
CA LYS A 224 5.27 11.78 -3.00
C LYS A 224 4.28 10.73 -2.54
N ASN A 225 4.21 10.47 -1.25
CA ASN A 225 3.27 9.49 -0.69
C ASN A 225 1.78 9.84 -0.92
N THR A 226 1.48 11.03 -1.41
CA THR A 226 0.14 11.52 -1.75
C THR A 226 -0.17 11.47 -3.25
N ASP A 227 0.69 10.91 -4.09
CA ASP A 227 0.50 10.92 -5.55
C ASP A 227 -0.72 10.09 -5.99
N PHE A 228 -1.19 9.17 -5.16
CA PHE A 228 -2.50 8.52 -5.36
C PHE A 228 -3.69 9.40 -4.97
N GLY A 229 -3.45 10.62 -4.48
CA GLY A 229 -4.47 11.58 -4.09
C GLY A 229 -5.12 11.31 -2.73
N VAL A 230 -4.63 10.34 -1.97
CA VAL A 230 -5.01 10.07 -0.58
C VAL A 230 -3.81 10.26 0.34
N GLY A 231 -4.08 10.49 1.64
CA GLY A 231 -3.04 10.75 2.64
C GLY A 231 -3.05 12.19 3.14
N THR A 232 -2.02 12.56 3.90
CA THR A 232 -1.91 13.90 4.49
C THR A 232 -1.39 14.90 3.48
N VAL A 233 -2.24 15.80 3.02
CA VAL A 233 -1.87 16.90 2.14
C VAL A 233 -1.43 18.09 2.99
N LEU A 234 -0.20 18.54 2.78
CA LEU A 234 0.27 19.83 3.32
C LEU A 234 -0.47 20.94 2.57
N ASN A 235 -1.13 21.83 3.29
CA ASN A 235 -1.65 23.05 2.66
C ASN A 235 -0.44 23.86 2.16
N GLU A 236 -0.33 24.03 0.86
CA GLU A 236 0.60 24.97 0.23
C GLU A 236 0.26 26.40 0.60
#